data_e2355e734d3d36f640bd80ae65be1f93
#
_entry.id   e2355e734d3d36f640bd80ae65be1f93
#
_cell.length_a   1.000
_cell.length_b   1.000
_cell.length_c   1.000
_cell.angle_alpha   90.00
_cell.angle_beta   90.00
_cell.angle_gamma   90.00
#
_symmetry.space_group_name_H-M   'P 1'
#
loop_
_entity.id
_entity.type
_entity.pdbx_description
1 polymer ?
#
loop_
_entity_poly.entity_id
_entity_poly.type
_entity_poly.pdbx_seq_one_letter_code
_entity_poly.pdbx_strand_id
1 'polypeptide(L)'
;TQSAVSFLMALDQELEDSLINAATQRALKMMMHTQLSNGGWPHKYPEQGNYHDYATFNDGGINDCIRVMMEAYQYYPNDEAIEKSLRKAARFMNISQLPPPQPGWAQQYNEFLQPAWARTFEPAAVCPSVTLNNINTLIDLYLVFGNATILEPIPDALRWLREIRMENGKWARFVELGTNKPLYYDRPRIRVDNIEDLHPERRTGYGYQSNLQSLLKKSTLRYEKALKVGNEELWKAENLLVSKEEISMRLNEITSKVKKIIKEQEKSGAWVTKNDKFKKTMPRGERWNGQYLTMDRISSAVFNENIATLSEYISLGKQLDKF
;
A
#
# COMPACT_ATOMS: atom_id res chain seq x y z
N THR A 1 -10.27 0.11 -5.38
CA THR A 1 -11.24 0.58 -4.37
C THR A 1 -10.63 1.67 -3.51
N GLN A 2 -9.50 1.43 -2.84
CA GLN A 2 -8.88 2.33 -1.86
C GLN A 2 -8.62 3.74 -2.43
N SER A 3 -7.95 3.85 -3.57
CA SER A 3 -7.70 5.15 -4.22
C SER A 3 -8.97 5.93 -4.57
N ALA A 4 -10.07 5.21 -4.92
CA ALA A 4 -11.35 5.86 -5.18
C ALA A 4 -11.98 6.42 -3.90
N VAL A 5 -11.84 5.72 -2.77
CA VAL A 5 -12.32 6.22 -1.46
C VAL A 5 -11.52 7.43 -1.02
N SER A 6 -10.17 7.39 -1.10
CA SER A 6 -9.32 8.56 -0.83
C SER A 6 -9.70 9.77 -1.69
N PHE A 7 -9.94 9.55 -2.98
CA PHE A 7 -10.37 10.61 -3.88
C PHE A 7 -11.73 11.22 -3.50
N LEU A 8 -12.72 10.38 -3.17
CA LEU A 8 -14.04 10.86 -2.71
C LEU A 8 -13.92 11.67 -1.42
N MET A 9 -13.11 11.21 -0.45
CA MET A 9 -12.88 11.94 0.79
C MET A 9 -12.25 13.32 0.52
N ALA A 10 -11.22 13.38 -0.34
CA ALA A 10 -10.57 14.63 -0.70
C ALA A 10 -11.55 15.60 -1.39
N LEU A 11 -12.43 15.11 -2.26
CA LEU A 11 -13.48 15.94 -2.86
C LEU A 11 -14.49 16.43 -1.83
N ASP A 12 -14.91 15.59 -0.89
CA ASP A 12 -15.86 15.93 0.17
C ASP A 12 -15.34 17.03 1.10
N GLN A 13 -14.02 17.12 1.26
CA GLN A 13 -13.41 18.23 2.02
C GLN A 13 -13.35 19.56 1.27
N GLU A 14 -13.39 19.51 -0.05
CA GLU A 14 -13.22 20.70 -0.90
C GLU A 14 -14.53 21.22 -1.47
N LEU A 15 -15.56 20.38 -1.59
CA LEU A 15 -16.82 20.67 -2.26
C LEU A 15 -18.00 20.43 -1.32
N GLU A 16 -18.82 21.45 -1.13
CA GLU A 16 -20.11 21.35 -0.42
C GLU A 16 -21.18 20.72 -1.33
N ASP A 17 -21.01 19.42 -1.66
CA ASP A 17 -21.91 18.67 -2.53
C ASP A 17 -22.48 17.45 -1.81
N SER A 18 -23.80 17.43 -1.64
CA SER A 18 -24.50 16.36 -0.92
C SER A 18 -24.39 14.98 -1.58
N LEU A 19 -24.21 14.91 -2.92
CA LEU A 19 -24.03 13.65 -3.64
C LEU A 19 -22.62 13.10 -3.40
N ILE A 20 -21.61 13.96 -3.40
CA ILE A 20 -20.22 13.59 -3.07
C ILE A 20 -20.15 13.10 -1.62
N ASN A 21 -20.72 13.87 -0.69
CA ASN A 21 -20.79 13.47 0.71
C ASN A 21 -21.46 12.10 0.89
N ALA A 22 -22.66 11.91 0.31
CA ALA A 22 -23.36 10.64 0.37
C ALA A 22 -22.59 9.47 -0.27
N ALA A 23 -21.85 9.71 -1.35
CA ALA A 23 -20.98 8.70 -1.97
C ALA A 23 -19.81 8.35 -1.06
N THR A 24 -19.15 9.34 -0.45
CA THR A 24 -18.04 9.18 0.49
C THR A 24 -18.47 8.38 1.72
N GLN A 25 -19.60 8.74 2.32
CA GLN A 25 -20.14 8.03 3.47
C GLN A 25 -20.48 6.55 3.14
N ARG A 26 -21.04 6.28 1.96
CA ARG A 26 -21.27 4.89 1.51
C ARG A 26 -19.97 4.12 1.32
N ALA A 27 -18.95 4.76 0.76
CA ALA A 27 -17.65 4.15 0.54
C ALA A 27 -16.95 3.82 1.87
N LEU A 28 -16.95 4.72 2.86
CA LEU A 28 -16.41 4.49 4.20
C LEU A 28 -17.16 3.38 4.94
N LYS A 29 -18.50 3.40 4.89
CA LYS A 29 -19.32 2.32 5.47
C LYS A 29 -19.00 0.96 4.84
N MET A 30 -18.79 0.89 3.54
CA MET A 30 -18.36 -0.33 2.85
C MET A 30 -16.98 -0.79 3.35
N MET A 31 -16.00 0.12 3.48
CA MET A 31 -14.67 -0.22 4.01
C MET A 31 -14.76 -0.82 5.42
N MET A 32 -15.53 -0.21 6.32
CA MET A 32 -15.74 -0.70 7.68
C MET A 32 -16.53 -2.01 7.73
N HIS A 33 -17.56 -2.15 6.88
CA HIS A 33 -18.38 -3.36 6.80
C HIS A 33 -17.59 -4.58 6.29
N THR A 34 -16.66 -4.38 5.38
CA THR A 34 -15.83 -5.45 4.82
C THR A 34 -14.62 -5.81 5.69
N GLN A 35 -14.40 -5.08 6.77
CA GLN A 35 -13.34 -5.41 7.74
C GLN A 35 -13.70 -6.69 8.49
N LEU A 36 -12.79 -7.67 8.45
CA LEU A 36 -12.95 -8.95 9.12
C LEU A 36 -13.02 -8.79 10.65
N SER A 37 -13.56 -9.78 11.34
CA SER A 37 -13.67 -9.79 12.81
C SER A 37 -12.32 -9.65 13.51
N ASN A 38 -11.25 -10.20 12.91
CA ASN A 38 -9.88 -10.08 13.39
C ASN A 38 -9.25 -8.69 13.20
N GLY A 39 -9.85 -7.82 12.37
CA GLY A 39 -9.40 -6.45 12.10
C GLY A 39 -8.67 -6.25 10.77
N GLY A 40 -8.36 -7.32 10.03
CA GLY A 40 -7.83 -7.27 8.67
C GLY A 40 -8.91 -7.04 7.62
N TRP A 41 -8.50 -7.01 6.34
CA TRP A 41 -9.42 -6.97 5.20
C TRP A 41 -9.15 -8.13 4.25
N PRO A 42 -10.22 -8.68 3.63
CA PRO A 42 -10.10 -9.73 2.64
C PRO A 42 -9.60 -9.15 1.31
N HIS A 43 -9.12 -10.03 0.43
CA HIS A 43 -8.75 -9.64 -0.93
C HIS A 43 -9.96 -9.22 -1.77
N LYS A 44 -11.11 -9.85 -1.53
CA LYS A 44 -12.36 -9.58 -2.25
C LYS A 44 -13.57 -9.56 -1.31
N TYR A 45 -14.56 -8.81 -1.72
CA TYR A 45 -15.90 -8.80 -1.15
C TYR A 45 -16.93 -8.75 -2.28
N PRO A 46 -18.07 -9.45 -2.20
CA PRO A 46 -18.44 -10.41 -1.15
C PRO A 46 -17.59 -11.68 -1.15
N GLU A 47 -17.75 -12.49 -0.11
CA GLU A 47 -17.05 -13.76 0.09
C GLU A 47 -17.10 -14.66 -1.15
N GLN A 48 -15.97 -15.31 -1.45
CA GLN A 48 -15.77 -16.14 -2.64
C GLN A 48 -15.68 -17.65 -2.32
N GLY A 49 -15.64 -18.03 -1.02
CA GLY A 49 -15.45 -19.40 -0.57
C GLY A 49 -14.03 -19.94 -0.80
N ASN A 50 -13.03 -19.06 -0.84
CA ASN A 50 -11.64 -19.45 -1.09
C ASN A 50 -10.65 -18.43 -0.47
N TYR A 51 -9.36 -18.55 -0.79
CA TYR A 51 -8.32 -17.71 -0.21
C TYR A 51 -8.51 -16.19 -0.38
N HIS A 52 -9.40 -15.73 -1.27
CA HIS A 52 -9.72 -14.32 -1.41
C HIS A 52 -10.49 -13.75 -0.21
N ASP A 53 -11.03 -14.62 0.66
CA ASP A 53 -11.74 -14.24 1.87
C ASP A 53 -10.81 -14.07 3.07
N TYR A 54 -9.55 -14.44 2.92
CA TYR A 54 -8.53 -14.34 3.95
C TYR A 54 -8.01 -12.91 4.10
N ALA A 55 -7.61 -12.55 5.33
CA ALA A 55 -6.93 -11.28 5.60
C ALA A 55 -5.61 -11.22 4.82
N THR A 56 -5.44 -10.23 3.94
CA THR A 56 -4.31 -10.23 3.01
C THR A 56 -3.51 -8.93 2.99
N PHE A 57 -2.19 -9.08 3.07
CA PHE A 57 -1.22 -8.01 2.80
C PHE A 57 -0.74 -7.99 1.35
N ASN A 58 -1.16 -8.99 0.53
CA ASN A 58 -0.75 -9.04 -0.87
C ASN A 58 -1.24 -7.80 -1.63
N ASP A 59 -0.42 -7.31 -2.55
CA ASP A 59 -0.71 -6.15 -3.39
C ASP A 59 -1.16 -4.90 -2.58
N GLY A 60 -0.62 -4.75 -1.36
CA GLY A 60 -0.95 -3.65 -0.46
C GLY A 60 -2.30 -3.76 0.25
N GLY A 61 -3.03 -4.87 0.11
CA GLY A 61 -4.43 -5.01 0.55
C GLY A 61 -4.75 -4.34 1.90
N ILE A 62 -4.30 -4.91 3.01
CA ILE A 62 -4.55 -4.36 4.34
C ILE A 62 -3.84 -3.01 4.56
N ASN A 63 -2.59 -2.87 4.10
CA ASN A 63 -1.84 -1.62 4.29
C ASN A 63 -2.54 -0.44 3.62
N ASP A 64 -3.06 -0.61 2.40
CA ASP A 64 -3.84 0.42 1.71
C ASP A 64 -5.19 0.71 2.38
N CYS A 65 -5.86 -0.32 2.93
CA CYS A 65 -7.06 -0.11 3.72
C CYS A 65 -6.78 0.71 4.99
N ILE A 66 -5.69 0.40 5.70
CA ILE A 66 -5.26 1.15 6.89
C ILE A 66 -4.96 2.60 6.50
N ARG A 67 -4.22 2.84 5.40
CA ARG A 67 -3.91 4.17 4.92
C ARG A 67 -5.18 4.99 4.66
N VAL A 68 -6.17 4.42 3.96
CA VAL A 68 -7.45 5.08 3.71
C VAL A 68 -8.21 5.37 5.01
N MET A 69 -8.19 4.44 5.97
CA MET A 69 -8.84 4.66 7.26
C MET A 69 -8.11 5.71 8.13
N MET A 70 -6.79 5.85 8.00
CA MET A 70 -6.04 6.96 8.61
C MET A 70 -6.40 8.31 7.99
N GLU A 71 -6.50 8.39 6.66
CA GLU A 71 -7.00 9.58 5.96
C GLU A 71 -8.43 9.92 6.42
N ALA A 72 -9.31 8.91 6.52
CA ALA A 72 -10.67 9.11 7.02
C ALA A 72 -10.70 9.63 8.47
N TYR A 73 -9.85 9.12 9.34
CA TYR A 73 -9.74 9.57 10.72
C TYR A 73 -9.28 11.03 10.83
N GLN A 74 -8.43 11.48 9.91
CA GLN A 74 -8.01 12.89 9.85
C GLN A 74 -9.12 13.81 9.34
N TYR A 75 -9.88 13.38 8.32
CA TYR A 75 -10.95 14.17 7.72
C TYR A 75 -12.23 14.19 8.56
N TYR A 76 -12.51 13.11 9.30
CA TYR A 76 -13.72 12.92 10.11
C TYR A 76 -13.36 12.53 11.56
N PRO A 77 -12.66 13.39 12.31
CA PRO A 77 -12.06 13.03 13.62
C PRO A 77 -13.10 12.68 14.70
N ASN A 78 -14.37 13.03 14.51
CA ASN A 78 -15.45 12.74 15.46
C ASN A 78 -16.26 11.48 15.09
N ASP A 79 -15.86 10.73 14.09
CA ASP A 79 -16.53 9.48 13.70
C ASP A 79 -15.93 8.29 14.49
N GLU A 80 -16.61 7.90 15.56
CA GLU A 80 -16.20 6.79 16.43
C GLU A 80 -16.10 5.43 15.67
N ALA A 81 -16.86 5.25 14.59
CA ALA A 81 -16.82 4.02 13.82
C ALA A 81 -15.52 3.92 13.00
N ILE A 82 -15.03 5.03 12.46
CA ILE A 82 -13.74 5.13 11.79
C ILE A 82 -12.61 4.83 12.78
N GLU A 83 -12.61 5.49 13.94
CA GLU A 83 -11.61 5.25 14.98
C GLU A 83 -11.60 3.79 15.43
N LYS A 84 -12.77 3.22 15.72
CA LYS A 84 -12.90 1.81 16.12
C LYS A 84 -12.37 0.86 15.06
N SER A 85 -12.65 1.10 13.76
CA SER A 85 -12.12 0.31 12.65
C SER A 85 -10.60 0.39 12.59
N LEU A 86 -10.04 1.59 12.70
CA LEU A 86 -8.60 1.79 12.65
C LEU A 86 -7.87 1.16 13.86
N ARG A 87 -8.45 1.23 15.07
CA ARG A 87 -7.92 0.53 16.26
C ARG A 87 -7.95 -0.99 16.13
N LYS A 88 -9.01 -1.55 15.52
CA LYS A 88 -9.04 -2.99 15.18
C LYS A 88 -7.93 -3.37 14.22
N ALA A 89 -7.67 -2.55 13.20
CA ALA A 89 -6.58 -2.79 12.26
C ALA A 89 -5.20 -2.71 12.94
N ALA A 90 -4.97 -1.73 13.81
CA ALA A 90 -3.73 -1.63 14.59
C ALA A 90 -3.52 -2.88 15.46
N ARG A 91 -4.59 -3.36 16.13
CA ARG A 91 -4.53 -4.62 16.88
C ARG A 91 -4.20 -5.80 15.96
N PHE A 92 -4.84 -5.90 14.78
CA PHE A 92 -4.57 -6.97 13.81
C PHE A 92 -3.09 -6.99 13.40
N MET A 93 -2.49 -5.84 13.16
CA MET A 93 -1.06 -5.75 12.83
C MET A 93 -0.19 -6.42 13.90
N ASN A 94 -0.48 -6.17 15.18
CA ASN A 94 0.28 -6.77 16.28
C ASN A 94 0.03 -8.27 16.43
N ILE A 95 -1.24 -8.71 16.47
CA ILE A 95 -1.56 -10.12 16.72
C ILE A 95 -1.29 -11.05 15.54
N SER A 96 -1.10 -10.52 14.34
CA SER A 96 -0.74 -11.28 13.14
C SER A 96 0.77 -11.42 12.94
N GLN A 97 1.59 -10.74 13.74
CA GLN A 97 3.03 -11.00 13.74
C GLN A 97 3.30 -12.43 14.22
N LEU A 98 4.14 -13.16 13.50
CA LEU A 98 4.52 -14.49 13.90
C LEU A 98 5.46 -14.43 15.12
N PRO A 99 5.43 -15.45 15.99
CA PRO A 99 6.31 -15.49 17.15
C PRO A 99 7.79 -15.78 16.76
N PRO A 100 8.73 -15.54 17.65
CA PRO A 100 10.09 -16.03 17.47
C PRO A 100 10.12 -17.53 17.13
N PRO A 101 11.05 -18.00 16.30
CA PRO A 101 12.22 -17.27 15.80
C PRO A 101 11.98 -16.46 14.50
N GLN A 102 10.75 -16.30 14.06
CA GLN A 102 10.41 -15.64 12.80
C GLN A 102 9.41 -14.49 13.01
N PRO A 103 9.79 -13.41 13.74
CA PRO A 103 8.88 -12.31 14.09
C PRO A 103 8.60 -11.38 12.89
N GLY A 104 8.06 -11.95 11.83
CA GLY A 104 7.62 -11.28 10.61
C GLY A 104 6.15 -11.52 10.34
N TRP A 105 5.70 -11.17 9.14
CA TRP A 105 4.32 -11.37 8.70
C TRP A 105 4.26 -12.22 7.44
N ALA A 106 3.21 -13.06 7.38
CA ALA A 106 2.85 -13.80 6.18
C ALA A 106 2.14 -12.88 5.17
N GLN A 107 2.06 -13.31 3.91
CA GLN A 107 1.32 -12.59 2.87
C GLN A 107 -0.17 -12.53 3.17
N GLN A 108 -0.72 -13.58 3.80
CA GLN A 108 -2.12 -13.63 4.20
C GLN A 108 -2.38 -14.64 5.32
N TYR A 109 -3.53 -14.49 5.97
CA TYR A 109 -3.93 -15.23 7.15
C TYR A 109 -5.37 -15.73 7.01
N ASN A 110 -5.59 -17.00 7.39
CA ASN A 110 -6.92 -17.54 7.54
C ASN A 110 -7.66 -16.94 8.77
N GLU A 111 -8.86 -17.40 9.04
CA GLU A 111 -9.70 -16.95 10.17
C GLU A 111 -9.07 -17.21 11.55
N PHE A 112 -8.17 -18.21 11.65
CA PHE A 112 -7.42 -18.56 12.86
C PHE A 112 -6.09 -17.80 13.00
N LEU A 113 -5.84 -16.79 12.19
CA LEU A 113 -4.58 -16.04 12.14
C LEU A 113 -3.35 -16.90 11.80
N GLN A 114 -3.55 -18.00 11.09
CA GLN A 114 -2.46 -18.83 10.60
C GLN A 114 -2.06 -18.38 9.20
N PRO A 115 -0.76 -18.34 8.86
CA PRO A 115 -0.30 -18.16 7.49
C PRO A 115 -1.00 -19.12 6.54
N ALA A 116 -1.49 -18.62 5.42
CA ALA A 116 -2.31 -19.40 4.51
C ALA A 116 -1.82 -19.33 3.06
N TRP A 117 -2.12 -20.38 2.30
CA TRP A 117 -1.90 -20.42 0.87
C TRP A 117 -2.81 -19.43 0.14
N ALA A 118 -2.27 -18.76 -0.90
CA ALA A 118 -3.05 -18.04 -1.88
C ALA A 118 -3.11 -18.83 -3.21
N ARG A 119 -2.47 -18.30 -4.27
CA ARG A 119 -2.33 -19.02 -5.53
C ARG A 119 -1.47 -20.26 -5.33
N THR A 120 -1.56 -21.22 -6.25
CA THR A 120 -0.84 -22.50 -6.14
C THR A 120 0.69 -22.44 -6.09
N PHE A 121 1.26 -21.24 -6.22
CA PHE A 121 2.70 -20.95 -6.09
C PHE A 121 2.99 -19.90 -5.00
N GLU A 122 2.00 -19.58 -4.17
CA GLU A 122 2.12 -18.66 -3.04
C GLU A 122 1.85 -19.42 -1.74
N PRO A 123 2.90 -19.98 -1.13
CA PRO A 123 2.77 -20.83 0.04
C PRO A 123 2.40 -20.04 1.30
N ALA A 124 1.92 -20.79 2.30
CA ALA A 124 1.88 -20.31 3.68
C ALA A 124 3.34 -20.11 4.16
N ALA A 125 3.78 -18.86 4.30
CA ALA A 125 5.18 -18.51 4.54
C ALA A 125 5.31 -17.14 5.18
N VAL A 126 6.44 -16.86 5.81
CA VAL A 126 6.80 -15.48 6.21
C VAL A 126 7.30 -14.72 4.98
N CYS A 127 6.93 -13.45 4.87
CA CYS A 127 7.26 -12.63 3.71
C CYS A 127 8.08 -11.40 4.11
N PRO A 128 9.39 -11.35 3.79
CA PRO A 128 10.25 -10.21 4.15
C PRO A 128 9.76 -8.86 3.63
N SER A 129 9.28 -8.78 2.40
CA SER A 129 8.75 -7.54 1.83
C SER A 129 7.46 -7.08 2.52
N VAL A 130 6.56 -8.01 2.85
CA VAL A 130 5.35 -7.73 3.66
C VAL A 130 5.75 -7.24 5.05
N THR A 131 6.70 -7.92 5.70
CA THR A 131 7.23 -7.53 7.01
C THR A 131 7.73 -6.10 7.00
N LEU A 132 8.49 -5.73 5.98
CA LEU A 132 9.05 -4.39 5.87
C LEU A 132 7.98 -3.31 5.62
N ASN A 133 6.97 -3.62 4.81
CA ASN A 133 5.84 -2.72 4.60
C ASN A 133 5.02 -2.56 5.90
N ASN A 134 4.82 -3.64 6.64
CA ASN A 134 4.08 -3.62 7.90
C ASN A 134 4.80 -2.80 8.98
N ILE A 135 6.13 -2.83 9.03
CA ILE A 135 6.91 -1.95 9.91
C ILE A 135 6.57 -0.48 9.63
N ASN A 136 6.52 -0.06 8.37
CA ASN A 136 6.17 1.32 8.03
C ASN A 136 4.72 1.65 8.40
N THR A 137 3.77 0.74 8.13
CA THR A 137 2.36 0.93 8.52
C THR A 137 2.19 1.03 10.04
N LEU A 138 2.96 0.28 10.84
CA LEU A 138 2.96 0.42 12.30
C LEU A 138 3.49 1.80 12.76
N ILE A 139 4.52 2.32 12.09
CA ILE A 139 5.01 3.68 12.37
C ILE A 139 3.92 4.70 12.01
N ASP A 140 3.24 4.55 10.85
CA ASP A 140 2.14 5.44 10.46
C ASP A 140 1.01 5.42 11.49
N LEU A 141 0.60 4.25 11.97
CA LEU A 141 -0.39 4.11 13.04
C LEU A 141 0.06 4.72 14.37
N TYR A 142 1.34 4.61 14.69
CA TYR A 142 1.93 5.30 15.84
C TYR A 142 1.84 6.81 15.70
N LEU A 143 2.10 7.36 14.52
CA LEU A 143 1.98 8.80 14.26
C LEU A 143 0.54 9.30 14.50
N VAL A 144 -0.45 8.47 14.17
CA VAL A 144 -1.88 8.81 14.35
C VAL A 144 -2.29 8.72 15.82
N PHE A 145 -1.91 7.66 16.53
CA PHE A 145 -2.44 7.38 17.88
C PHE A 145 -1.52 7.79 19.02
N GLY A 146 -0.24 8.05 18.78
CA GLY A 146 0.75 8.35 19.83
C GLY A 146 1.05 7.18 20.79
N ASN A 147 0.46 6.00 20.55
CA ASN A 147 0.59 4.85 21.43
C ASN A 147 1.84 4.02 21.10
N ALA A 148 2.85 4.06 21.96
CA ALA A 148 4.12 3.38 21.78
C ALA A 148 4.01 1.85 21.69
N THR A 149 2.95 1.22 22.23
CA THR A 149 2.74 -0.23 22.12
C THR A 149 2.55 -0.71 20.69
N ILE A 150 2.17 0.19 19.77
CA ILE A 150 2.06 -0.09 18.34
C ILE A 150 3.44 -0.42 17.74
N LEU A 151 4.51 0.11 18.32
CA LEU A 151 5.88 -0.07 17.83
C LEU A 151 6.56 -1.35 18.37
N GLU A 152 5.97 -2.03 19.37
CA GLU A 152 6.56 -3.23 20.00
C GLU A 152 6.98 -4.35 19.04
N PRO A 153 6.24 -4.64 17.93
CA PRO A 153 6.63 -5.66 16.97
C PRO A 153 7.90 -5.35 16.16
N ILE A 154 8.30 -4.09 16.08
CA ILE A 154 9.29 -3.62 15.09
C ILE A 154 10.72 -4.09 15.38
N PRO A 155 11.27 -4.01 16.61
CA PRO A 155 12.67 -4.38 16.88
C PRO A 155 13.02 -5.79 16.45
N ASP A 156 12.17 -6.75 16.80
CA ASP A 156 12.39 -8.15 16.49
C ASP A 156 12.25 -8.41 14.98
N ALA A 157 11.28 -7.79 14.33
CA ALA A 157 11.11 -7.88 12.88
C ALA A 157 12.33 -7.32 12.11
N LEU A 158 12.88 -6.17 12.55
CA LEU A 158 14.08 -5.59 11.95
C LEU A 158 15.31 -6.46 12.16
N ARG A 159 15.45 -7.09 13.32
CA ARG A 159 16.54 -8.05 13.61
C ARG A 159 16.43 -9.26 12.70
N TRP A 160 15.27 -9.90 12.66
CA TRP A 160 15.00 -11.05 11.82
C TRP A 160 15.27 -10.76 10.34
N LEU A 161 14.83 -9.62 9.81
CA LEU A 161 15.10 -9.22 8.43
C LEU A 161 16.60 -9.13 8.10
N ARG A 162 17.45 -8.73 9.06
CA ARG A 162 18.91 -8.70 8.85
C ARG A 162 19.50 -10.11 8.83
N GLU A 163 19.02 -10.99 9.70
CA GLU A 163 19.51 -12.36 9.86
C GLU A 163 19.20 -13.24 8.64
N ILE A 164 18.04 -13.08 8.01
CA ILE A 164 17.61 -13.91 6.86
C ILE A 164 18.08 -13.40 5.51
N ARG A 165 18.96 -12.42 5.48
CA ARG A 165 19.54 -11.94 4.23
C ARG A 165 20.39 -13.03 3.62
N MET A 166 20.09 -13.38 2.35
CA MET A 166 20.83 -14.43 1.63
C MET A 166 22.25 -13.96 1.27
N GLU A 167 23.14 -14.91 0.97
CA GLU A 167 24.53 -14.65 0.58
C GLU A 167 24.65 -13.72 -0.64
N ASN A 168 23.71 -13.80 -1.58
CA ASN A 168 23.65 -12.90 -2.74
C ASN A 168 23.14 -11.47 -2.41
N GLY A 169 22.95 -11.16 -1.14
CA GLY A 169 22.54 -9.85 -0.66
C GLY A 169 21.06 -9.52 -0.83
N LYS A 170 20.23 -10.46 -1.30
CA LYS A 170 18.78 -10.30 -1.48
C LYS A 170 18.00 -11.00 -0.38
N TRP A 171 16.68 -10.86 -0.41
CA TRP A 171 15.72 -11.58 0.42
C TRP A 171 14.81 -12.43 -0.45
N ALA A 172 14.51 -13.65 0.02
CA ALA A 172 13.48 -14.46 -0.61
C ALA A 172 12.11 -13.83 -0.43
N ARG A 173 11.23 -13.98 -1.41
CA ARG A 173 9.84 -13.53 -1.30
C ARG A 173 9.08 -14.30 -0.22
N PHE A 174 9.30 -15.61 -0.16
CA PHE A 174 8.71 -16.53 0.79
C PHE A 174 9.79 -17.23 1.58
N VAL A 175 9.62 -17.27 2.89
CA VAL A 175 10.52 -17.91 3.85
C VAL A 175 9.75 -19.00 4.59
N GLU A 176 10.29 -20.21 4.60
CA GLU A 176 9.65 -21.38 5.19
C GLU A 176 9.48 -21.22 6.70
N LEU A 177 8.27 -21.51 7.16
CA LEU A 177 7.93 -21.47 8.57
C LEU A 177 8.81 -22.43 9.37
N GLY A 178 9.40 -21.94 10.47
CA GLY A 178 10.23 -22.70 11.40
C GLY A 178 11.69 -22.88 10.96
N THR A 179 12.07 -22.67 9.70
CA THR A 179 13.42 -22.98 9.20
C THR A 179 14.22 -21.80 8.66
N ASN A 180 13.57 -20.69 8.32
CA ASN A 180 14.15 -19.53 7.62
C ASN A 180 14.70 -19.85 6.22
N LYS A 181 14.41 -21.01 5.62
CA LYS A 181 14.84 -21.35 4.27
C LYS A 181 13.99 -20.63 3.21
N PRO A 182 14.57 -20.20 2.08
CA PRO A 182 13.82 -19.72 0.94
C PRO A 182 12.85 -20.79 0.43
N LEU A 183 11.65 -20.34 0.01
CA LEU A 183 10.65 -21.20 -0.61
C LEU A 183 10.39 -20.77 -2.05
N TYR A 184 10.44 -21.76 -2.94
CA TYR A 184 10.15 -21.59 -4.37
C TYR A 184 9.10 -22.61 -4.80
N TYR A 185 8.07 -22.13 -5.51
CA TYR A 185 6.97 -22.97 -5.96
C TYR A 185 6.56 -22.65 -7.39
N ASP A 186 6.38 -23.70 -8.19
CA ASP A 186 5.67 -23.67 -9.46
C ASP A 186 4.21 -24.15 -9.31
N ARG A 187 3.42 -23.97 -10.37
CA ARG A 187 2.08 -24.53 -10.46
C ARG A 187 2.13 -26.01 -10.84
N PRO A 188 1.25 -26.84 -10.29
CA PRO A 188 0.28 -26.62 -9.23
C PRO A 188 0.81 -27.05 -7.84
N ARG A 189 1.47 -26.17 -7.11
CA ARG A 189 2.10 -26.42 -5.80
C ARG A 189 3.36 -27.31 -5.88
N ILE A 190 4.13 -27.19 -6.93
CA ILE A 190 5.38 -27.93 -7.08
C ILE A 190 6.50 -27.15 -6.40
N ARG A 191 6.99 -27.69 -5.27
CA ARG A 191 8.16 -27.13 -4.58
C ARG A 191 9.43 -27.47 -5.35
N VAL A 192 10.32 -26.51 -5.48
CA VAL A 192 11.69 -26.69 -5.98
C VAL A 192 12.69 -26.13 -4.98
N ASP A 193 13.91 -26.65 -4.98
CA ASP A 193 14.93 -26.26 -4.00
C ASP A 193 15.66 -24.98 -4.41
N ASN A 194 15.84 -24.73 -5.69
CA ASN A 194 16.54 -23.57 -6.19
C ASN A 194 15.65 -22.75 -7.13
N ILE A 195 15.94 -21.46 -7.21
CA ILE A 195 15.20 -20.53 -8.09
C ILE A 195 15.40 -20.90 -9.56
N GLU A 196 16.53 -21.50 -9.91
CA GLU A 196 16.89 -21.95 -11.25
C GLU A 196 16.02 -23.11 -11.74
N ASP A 197 15.47 -23.91 -10.84
CA ASP A 197 14.60 -25.04 -11.13
C ASP A 197 13.17 -24.64 -11.45
N LEU A 198 12.81 -23.38 -11.20
CA LEU A 198 11.50 -22.83 -11.55
C LEU A 198 11.34 -22.70 -13.07
N HIS A 199 10.10 -22.84 -13.52
CA HIS A 199 9.77 -22.54 -14.93
C HIS A 199 10.23 -21.11 -15.30
N PRO A 200 10.81 -20.89 -16.50
CA PRO A 200 11.39 -19.59 -16.89
C PRO A 200 10.46 -18.39 -16.69
N GLU A 201 9.18 -18.51 -17.01
CA GLU A 201 8.18 -17.46 -16.78
C GLU A 201 8.00 -17.11 -15.30
N ARG A 202 8.12 -18.10 -14.41
CA ARG A 202 8.00 -17.91 -12.97
C ARG A 202 9.25 -17.26 -12.41
N ARG A 203 10.40 -17.74 -12.84
CA ARG A 203 11.71 -17.26 -12.43
C ARG A 203 11.94 -15.78 -12.75
N THR A 204 11.50 -15.32 -13.91
CA THR A 204 11.73 -13.95 -14.38
C THR A 204 10.57 -12.99 -14.16
N GLY A 205 9.34 -13.49 -14.03
CA GLY A 205 8.11 -12.66 -14.01
C GLY A 205 7.48 -12.43 -12.64
N TYR A 206 7.92 -13.15 -11.59
CA TYR A 206 7.23 -13.13 -10.30
C TYR A 206 8.02 -12.46 -9.16
N GLY A 207 9.32 -12.31 -9.28
CA GLY A 207 10.16 -11.66 -8.27
C GLY A 207 10.30 -12.46 -6.97
N TYR A 208 10.76 -13.72 -7.07
CA TYR A 208 11.02 -14.58 -5.91
C TYR A 208 12.16 -14.09 -4.99
N GLN A 209 12.98 -13.20 -5.47
CA GLN A 209 14.04 -12.56 -4.69
C GLN A 209 14.04 -11.06 -4.97
N SER A 210 14.22 -10.26 -3.92
CA SER A 210 14.22 -8.79 -4.01
C SER A 210 15.37 -8.19 -3.22
N ASN A 211 15.90 -7.08 -3.70
CA ASN A 211 16.83 -6.27 -2.93
C ASN A 211 16.03 -5.30 -2.03
N LEU A 212 15.99 -5.59 -0.75
CA LEU A 212 15.28 -4.79 0.25
C LEU A 212 16.21 -3.87 1.07
N GLN A 213 17.52 -3.82 0.76
CA GLN A 213 18.53 -3.13 1.56
C GLN A 213 18.21 -1.65 1.81
N SER A 214 17.85 -0.93 0.73
CA SER A 214 17.54 0.50 0.83
C SER A 214 16.29 0.75 1.68
N LEU A 215 15.25 -0.06 1.49
CA LEU A 215 14.00 0.07 2.24
C LEU A 215 14.20 -0.30 3.71
N LEU A 216 14.95 -1.38 3.99
CA LEU A 216 15.28 -1.79 5.36
C LEU A 216 16.04 -0.68 6.10
N LYS A 217 17.04 -0.04 5.44
CA LYS A 217 17.75 1.09 6.01
C LYS A 217 16.82 2.27 6.30
N LYS A 218 15.96 2.65 5.35
CA LYS A 218 14.99 3.74 5.51
C LYS A 218 14.02 3.47 6.67
N SER A 219 13.44 2.27 6.71
CA SER A 219 12.50 1.89 7.77
C SER A 219 13.14 1.84 9.15
N THR A 220 14.41 1.37 9.23
CA THR A 220 15.19 1.39 10.49
C THR A 220 15.39 2.83 10.98
N LEU A 221 15.87 3.72 10.11
CA LEU A 221 16.09 5.13 10.46
C LEU A 221 14.78 5.84 10.86
N ARG A 222 13.69 5.53 10.17
CA ARG A 222 12.36 6.09 10.49
C ARG A 222 11.88 5.63 11.86
N TYR A 223 12.04 4.34 12.18
CA TYR A 223 11.74 3.79 13.50
C TYR A 223 12.58 4.43 14.60
N GLU A 224 13.90 4.53 14.42
CA GLU A 224 14.80 5.18 15.37
C GLU A 224 14.43 6.65 15.59
N LYS A 225 14.06 7.36 14.52
CA LYS A 225 13.57 8.73 14.60
C LYS A 225 12.26 8.81 15.37
N ALA A 226 11.31 7.89 15.13
CA ALA A 226 10.03 7.83 15.85
C ALA A 226 10.25 7.70 17.37
N LEU A 227 11.17 6.84 17.80
CA LEU A 227 11.53 6.68 19.21
C LEU A 227 12.21 7.93 19.80
N LYS A 228 13.02 8.62 19.00
CA LYS A 228 13.81 9.77 19.46
C LYS A 228 12.97 11.03 19.62
N VAL A 229 12.10 11.35 18.67
CA VAL A 229 11.39 12.64 18.63
C VAL A 229 9.91 12.55 19.01
N GLY A 230 9.36 11.32 19.05
CA GLY A 230 7.94 11.11 19.30
C GLY A 230 7.06 11.25 18.05
N ASN A 231 5.76 10.95 18.22
CA ASN A 231 4.83 10.92 17.10
C ASN A 231 4.55 12.30 16.49
N GLU A 232 4.31 13.33 17.32
CA GLU A 232 3.95 14.67 16.82
C GLU A 232 5.06 15.30 15.99
N GLU A 233 6.29 15.28 16.49
CA GLU A 233 7.43 15.88 15.81
C GLU A 233 7.81 15.10 14.55
N LEU A 234 7.69 13.77 14.57
CA LEU A 234 7.91 12.97 13.36
C LEU A 234 6.82 13.23 12.33
N TRP A 235 5.56 13.29 12.75
CA TRP A 235 4.44 13.57 11.86
C TRP A 235 4.61 14.94 11.18
N LYS A 236 4.96 15.99 11.94
CA LYS A 236 5.26 17.32 11.40
C LYS A 236 6.38 17.26 10.37
N ALA A 237 7.48 16.59 10.69
CA ALA A 237 8.63 16.48 9.82
C ALA A 237 8.35 15.73 8.51
N GLU A 238 7.35 14.85 8.48
CA GLU A 238 7.00 14.06 7.30
C GLU A 238 5.85 14.65 6.47
N ASN A 239 4.98 15.44 7.09
CA ASN A 239 3.71 15.86 6.47
C ASN A 239 3.55 17.39 6.32
N LEU A 240 4.35 18.19 7.00
CA LEU A 240 4.23 19.64 6.89
C LEU A 240 5.41 20.23 6.11
N LEU A 241 5.08 21.04 5.10
CA LEU A 241 5.98 22.06 4.62
C LEU A 241 5.94 23.19 5.66
N VAL A 242 7.04 23.40 6.36
CA VAL A 242 7.07 24.18 7.61
C VAL A 242 7.23 25.68 7.37
N SER A 243 7.58 26.10 6.13
CA SER A 243 7.82 27.50 5.83
C SER A 243 7.13 27.97 4.55
N LYS A 244 6.83 29.28 4.53
CA LYS A 244 6.30 29.96 3.34
C LYS A 244 7.23 29.81 2.13
N GLU A 245 8.54 29.80 2.39
CA GLU A 245 9.58 29.65 1.39
C GLU A 245 9.53 28.26 0.73
N GLU A 246 9.39 27.20 1.54
CA GLU A 246 9.28 25.82 1.04
C GLU A 246 8.02 25.63 0.19
N ILE A 247 6.87 26.15 0.63
CA ILE A 247 5.62 26.13 -0.14
C ILE A 247 5.79 26.89 -1.47
N SER A 248 6.37 28.09 -1.42
CA SER A 248 6.60 28.93 -2.60
C SER A 248 7.55 28.24 -3.60
N MET A 249 8.61 27.60 -3.10
CA MET A 249 9.56 26.85 -3.92
C MET A 249 8.85 25.69 -4.62
N ARG A 250 8.07 24.91 -3.88
CA ARG A 250 7.33 23.77 -4.43
C ARG A 250 6.28 24.21 -5.45
N LEU A 251 5.53 25.28 -5.20
CA LEU A 251 4.60 25.89 -6.18
C LEU A 251 5.32 26.25 -7.48
N ASN A 252 6.49 26.91 -7.38
CA ASN A 252 7.26 27.29 -8.55
C ASN A 252 7.73 26.07 -9.36
N GLU A 253 8.19 25.02 -8.70
CA GLU A 253 8.61 23.76 -9.35
C GLU A 253 7.49 23.14 -10.20
N ILE A 254 6.26 23.09 -9.68
CA ILE A 254 5.16 22.41 -10.36
C ILE A 254 4.36 23.33 -11.30
N THR A 255 4.51 24.67 -11.21
CA THR A 255 3.75 25.65 -12.00
C THR A 255 3.83 25.39 -13.51
N SER A 256 5.02 25.09 -14.03
CA SER A 256 5.21 24.82 -15.46
C SER A 256 4.45 23.56 -15.89
N LYS A 257 4.47 22.52 -15.05
CA LYS A 257 3.73 21.27 -15.27
C LYS A 257 2.22 21.50 -15.24
N VAL A 258 1.73 22.28 -14.28
CA VAL A 258 0.31 22.66 -14.17
C VAL A 258 -0.16 23.41 -15.43
N LYS A 259 0.59 24.41 -15.88
CA LYS A 259 0.27 25.15 -17.13
C LYS A 259 0.19 24.22 -18.34
N LYS A 260 1.10 23.26 -18.43
CA LYS A 260 1.11 22.24 -19.50
C LYS A 260 -0.13 21.36 -19.42
N ILE A 261 -0.46 20.83 -18.24
CA ILE A 261 -1.64 19.99 -18.01
C ILE A 261 -2.92 20.70 -18.45
N ILE A 262 -3.11 21.96 -18.04
CA ILE A 262 -4.28 22.76 -18.42
C ILE A 262 -4.33 22.98 -19.94
N LYS A 263 -3.18 23.28 -20.55
CA LYS A 263 -3.10 23.53 -22.01
C LYS A 263 -3.39 22.26 -22.83
N GLU A 264 -3.01 21.09 -22.33
CA GLU A 264 -3.17 19.81 -23.03
C GLU A 264 -4.57 19.19 -22.82
N GLN A 265 -5.40 19.77 -21.97
CA GLN A 265 -6.78 19.34 -21.81
C GLN A 265 -7.61 19.72 -23.03
N GLU A 266 -8.28 18.74 -23.63
CA GLU A 266 -9.15 18.96 -24.79
C GLU A 266 -10.46 19.65 -24.34
N LYS A 267 -11.20 20.21 -25.30
CA LYS A 267 -12.52 20.85 -25.05
C LYS A 267 -13.54 19.89 -24.40
N SER A 268 -13.36 18.59 -24.58
CA SER A 268 -14.15 17.53 -23.94
C SER A 268 -13.85 17.35 -22.45
N GLY A 269 -12.82 18.02 -21.93
CA GLY A 269 -12.29 17.79 -20.57
C GLY A 269 -11.32 16.65 -20.46
N ALA A 270 -11.04 15.92 -21.53
CA ALA A 270 -10.15 14.77 -21.53
C ALA A 270 -8.68 15.16 -21.76
N TRP A 271 -7.77 14.34 -21.22
CA TRP A 271 -6.35 14.31 -21.62
C TRP A 271 -6.13 13.10 -22.52
N VAL A 272 -5.90 13.33 -23.80
CA VAL A 272 -5.68 12.27 -24.78
C VAL A 272 -4.19 12.10 -25.04
N THR A 273 -3.67 10.90 -24.70
CA THR A 273 -2.31 10.51 -25.05
C THR A 273 -2.27 10.10 -26.51
N LYS A 274 -1.57 10.90 -27.31
CA LYS A 274 -1.41 10.64 -28.76
C LYS A 274 -0.43 9.50 -29.00
N ASN A 275 -0.77 8.62 -29.95
CA ASN A 275 0.07 7.47 -30.35
C ASN A 275 0.53 6.61 -29.15
N ASP A 276 -0.32 6.43 -28.14
CA ASP A 276 0.03 5.63 -26.97
C ASP A 276 0.19 4.17 -27.34
N LYS A 277 1.35 3.59 -26.96
CA LYS A 277 1.71 2.20 -27.22
C LYS A 277 1.38 1.34 -26.00
N PHE A 278 0.44 0.44 -26.14
CA PHE A 278 -0.01 -0.43 -25.04
C PHE A 278 -0.14 -1.89 -25.49
N LYS A 279 -0.10 -2.78 -24.52
CA LYS A 279 -0.28 -4.22 -24.76
C LYS A 279 -1.68 -4.50 -25.29
N LYS A 280 -1.79 -5.24 -26.40
CA LYS A 280 -3.08 -5.72 -26.90
C LYS A 280 -3.75 -6.58 -25.83
N THR A 281 -5.01 -6.25 -25.51
CA THR A 281 -5.81 -7.08 -24.61
C THR A 281 -6.14 -8.41 -25.30
N MET A 282 -5.83 -9.51 -24.63
CA MET A 282 -6.13 -10.85 -25.10
C MET A 282 -7.51 -11.32 -24.60
N PRO A 283 -8.17 -12.24 -25.30
CA PRO A 283 -9.35 -12.91 -24.78
C PRO A 283 -9.12 -13.53 -23.41
N ARG A 284 -10.20 -13.67 -22.63
CA ARG A 284 -10.13 -14.24 -21.28
C ARG A 284 -9.51 -15.65 -21.32
N GLY A 285 -8.42 -15.83 -20.58
CA GLY A 285 -7.71 -17.11 -20.51
C GLY A 285 -6.52 -17.23 -21.46
N GLU A 286 -6.38 -16.35 -22.43
CA GLU A 286 -5.23 -16.33 -23.31
C GLU A 286 -4.08 -15.49 -22.76
N ARG A 287 -2.85 -15.92 -23.06
CA ARG A 287 -1.64 -15.16 -22.69
C ARG A 287 -1.38 -14.06 -23.71
N TRP A 288 -0.80 -12.98 -23.23
CA TRP A 288 -0.34 -11.92 -24.13
C TRP A 288 0.70 -12.48 -25.13
N ASN A 289 0.44 -12.23 -26.39
CA ASN A 289 1.20 -12.77 -27.53
C ASN A 289 2.37 -11.89 -27.99
N GLY A 290 2.77 -10.87 -27.20
CA GLY A 290 3.83 -9.95 -27.57
C GLY A 290 3.37 -8.73 -28.39
N GLN A 291 2.09 -8.67 -28.84
CA GLN A 291 1.59 -7.58 -29.67
C GLN A 291 1.30 -6.31 -28.85
N TYR A 292 1.75 -5.18 -29.40
CA TYR A 292 1.36 -3.85 -28.96
C TYR A 292 0.42 -3.22 -29.98
N LEU A 293 -0.48 -2.39 -29.50
CA LEU A 293 -1.30 -1.49 -30.29
C LEU A 293 -0.81 -0.07 -30.09
N THR A 294 -1.00 0.78 -31.10
CA THR A 294 -0.71 2.20 -31.02
C THR A 294 -1.97 2.95 -31.44
N MET A 295 -2.52 3.79 -30.57
CA MET A 295 -3.67 4.62 -30.87
C MET A 295 -3.76 5.79 -29.88
N ASP A 296 -4.52 6.79 -30.28
CA ASP A 296 -4.90 7.87 -29.36
C ASP A 296 -5.88 7.34 -28.32
N ARG A 297 -5.61 7.57 -27.03
CA ARG A 297 -6.51 7.12 -25.98
C ARG A 297 -6.44 7.95 -24.70
N ILE A 298 -7.49 7.90 -23.91
CA ILE A 298 -7.49 8.38 -22.54
C ILE A 298 -6.85 7.31 -21.66
N SER A 299 -5.78 7.67 -20.95
CA SER A 299 -5.09 6.80 -19.99
C SER A 299 -5.46 7.18 -18.57
N SER A 300 -5.93 6.21 -17.78
CA SER A 300 -6.21 6.43 -16.35
C SER A 300 -4.95 6.82 -15.57
N ALA A 301 -3.78 6.35 -15.98
CA ALA A 301 -2.51 6.75 -15.37
C ALA A 301 -2.23 8.23 -15.58
N VAL A 302 -2.36 8.74 -16.82
CA VAL A 302 -2.20 10.16 -17.16
C VAL A 302 -3.24 11.00 -16.45
N PHE A 303 -4.50 10.56 -16.44
CA PHE A 303 -5.57 11.25 -15.72
C PHE A 303 -5.23 11.39 -14.23
N ASN A 304 -4.88 10.31 -13.56
CA ASN A 304 -4.57 10.32 -12.13
C ASN A 304 -3.34 11.21 -11.81
N GLU A 305 -2.29 11.14 -12.64
CA GLU A 305 -1.10 11.99 -12.47
C GLU A 305 -1.44 13.49 -12.65
N ASN A 306 -2.24 13.83 -13.64
CA ASN A 306 -2.66 15.20 -13.89
C ASN A 306 -3.52 15.73 -12.73
N ILE A 307 -4.52 14.97 -12.29
CA ILE A 307 -5.37 15.36 -11.15
C ILE A 307 -4.54 15.52 -9.88
N ALA A 308 -3.64 14.59 -9.58
CA ALA A 308 -2.76 14.69 -8.40
C ALA A 308 -1.92 15.99 -8.44
N THR A 309 -1.32 16.30 -9.59
CA THR A 309 -0.51 17.53 -9.76
C THR A 309 -1.36 18.81 -9.61
N LEU A 310 -2.57 18.84 -10.18
CA LEU A 310 -3.48 19.98 -10.06
C LEU A 310 -3.96 20.15 -8.61
N SER A 311 -4.30 19.07 -7.93
CA SER A 311 -4.73 19.08 -6.53
C SER A 311 -3.62 19.55 -5.60
N GLU A 312 -2.38 19.07 -5.82
CA GLU A 312 -1.20 19.54 -5.07
C GLU A 312 -1.02 21.05 -5.23
N TYR A 313 -1.12 21.56 -6.45
CA TYR A 313 -0.97 23.00 -6.73
C TYR A 313 -2.01 23.84 -5.99
N ILE A 314 -3.28 23.42 -6.01
CA ILE A 314 -4.37 24.11 -5.30
C ILE A 314 -4.14 24.07 -3.79
N SER A 315 -3.78 22.91 -3.26
CA SER A 315 -3.51 22.72 -1.83
C SER A 315 -2.37 23.62 -1.33
N LEU A 316 -1.27 23.67 -2.08
CA LEU A 316 -0.13 24.54 -1.75
C LEU A 316 -0.50 26.03 -1.84
N GLY A 317 -1.32 26.43 -2.84
CA GLY A 317 -1.84 27.79 -2.94
C GLY A 317 -2.66 28.18 -1.70
N LYS A 318 -3.62 27.32 -1.30
CA LYS A 318 -4.42 27.53 -0.08
C LYS A 318 -3.56 27.57 1.20
N GLN A 319 -2.48 26.81 1.27
CA GLN A 319 -1.55 26.86 2.39
C GLN A 319 -0.77 28.19 2.41
N LEU A 320 -0.33 28.65 1.25
CA LEU A 320 0.38 29.93 1.11
C LEU A 320 -0.47 31.13 1.54
N ASP A 321 -1.77 31.09 1.25
CA ASP A 321 -2.72 32.15 1.62
C ASP A 321 -2.95 32.25 3.16
N LYS A 322 -2.54 31.23 3.91
CA LYS A 322 -2.64 31.24 5.40
C LYS A 322 -1.46 31.89 6.10
N PHE A 323 -0.38 32.24 5.37
CA PHE A 323 0.78 32.98 5.84
C PHE A 323 0.68 34.49 5.57
#